data_16b8fea967e5fc7ac0f9b1779944debc
#
_entry.id   16b8fea967e5fc7ac0f9b1779944debc
#
_cell.length_a   1.000
_cell.length_b   1.000
_cell.length_c   1.000
_cell.angle_alpha   90.00
_cell.angle_beta   90.00
_cell.angle_gamma   90.00
#
_symmetry.space_group_name_H-M   'P 1'
#
loop_
_entity.id
_entity.type
_entity.pdbx_description
1 polymer ?
#
loop_
_entity_poly.entity_id
_entity_poly.type
_entity_poly.pdbx_seq_one_letter_code
_entity_poly.pdbx_strand_id
1 'polypeptide(L)'
;MREERVIALAGVLQAAGLVRNLAVRGQIDSIATGISLASVFKIDADNAADVFGGVPNLRFGLETLVAQVESGQRDTGLTRLLINIMRLERVLAGRSDVLRAIRDGIESIGHEPADADFAAAIPRLAQLYASTLSTLRPRILVEGTPRFIADPANVDRIRALLLAAIRSTVLWRQLGGSNWRLFFRHRQYAMMARGLLAQCTLSGS
;
A
#
# COMPACT_ATOMS: atom_id res chain seq x y z
N MET A 1 8.01 12.50 -16.18
CA MET A 1 7.28 12.02 -14.99
C MET A 1 8.33 11.79 -13.91
N ARG A 2 8.08 12.12 -12.66
CA ARG A 2 9.10 11.94 -11.61
C ARG A 2 9.08 10.48 -11.15
N GLU A 3 10.26 9.88 -11.02
CA GLU A 3 10.48 8.49 -10.58
C GLU A 3 9.83 8.22 -9.21
N GLU A 4 9.97 9.14 -8.28
CA GLU A 4 9.37 9.05 -6.95
C GLU A 4 7.85 8.79 -6.95
N ARG A 5 7.12 9.29 -7.98
CA ARG A 5 5.68 8.97 -8.11
C ARG A 5 5.44 7.51 -8.44
N VAL A 6 6.33 6.91 -9.24
CA VAL A 6 6.23 5.49 -9.58
C VAL A 6 6.56 4.64 -8.37
N ILE A 7 7.58 5.03 -7.60
CA ILE A 7 7.97 4.40 -6.34
C ILE A 7 6.82 4.44 -5.33
N ALA A 8 6.24 5.61 -5.09
CA ALA A 8 5.11 5.73 -4.17
C ALA A 8 3.87 4.95 -4.66
N LEU A 9 3.60 4.95 -5.99
CA LEU A 9 2.50 4.15 -6.55
C LEU A 9 2.79 2.65 -6.42
N ALA A 10 4.04 2.21 -6.58
CA ALA A 10 4.43 0.82 -6.33
C ALA A 10 4.16 0.41 -4.87
N GLY A 11 4.40 1.30 -3.89
CA GLY A 11 4.00 1.08 -2.51
C GLY A 11 2.49 0.88 -2.33
N VAL A 12 1.66 1.65 -3.05
CA VAL A 12 0.21 1.43 -3.07
C VAL A 12 -0.15 0.07 -3.64
N LEU A 13 0.43 -0.28 -4.80
CA LEU A 13 0.19 -1.56 -5.48
C LEU A 13 0.70 -2.75 -4.65
N GLN A 14 1.81 -2.59 -3.92
CA GLN A 14 2.35 -3.61 -3.03
C GLN A 14 1.34 -3.93 -1.92
N ALA A 15 0.94 -2.94 -1.15
CA ALA A 15 -0.01 -3.15 -0.06
C ALA A 15 -1.38 -3.65 -0.57
N ALA A 16 -1.92 -3.08 -1.64
CA ALA A 16 -3.19 -3.51 -2.22
C ALA A 16 -3.12 -4.93 -2.84
N GLY A 17 -2.02 -5.27 -3.50
CA GLY A 17 -1.76 -6.61 -4.05
C GLY A 17 -1.67 -7.68 -2.96
N LEU A 18 -1.00 -7.36 -1.85
CA LEU A 18 -0.93 -8.24 -0.67
C LEU A 18 -2.32 -8.47 -0.06
N VAL A 19 -3.13 -7.40 0.10
CA VAL A 19 -4.53 -7.53 0.54
C VAL A 19 -5.30 -8.48 -0.39
N ARG A 20 -5.15 -8.30 -1.71
CA ARG A 20 -5.83 -9.12 -2.72
C ARG A 20 -5.41 -10.59 -2.67
N ASN A 21 -4.10 -10.87 -2.56
CA ASN A 21 -3.57 -12.22 -2.45
C ASN A 21 -4.06 -12.92 -1.18
N LEU A 22 -4.01 -12.23 -0.04
CA LEU A 22 -4.50 -12.75 1.23
C LEU A 22 -6.01 -13.02 1.18
N ALA A 23 -6.80 -12.07 0.67
CA ALA A 23 -8.25 -12.20 0.62
C ALA A 23 -8.74 -13.31 -0.32
N VAL A 24 -8.07 -13.55 -1.44
CA VAL A 24 -8.51 -14.51 -2.45
C VAL A 24 -7.89 -15.89 -2.28
N ARG A 25 -6.59 -15.93 -1.94
CA ARG A 25 -5.77 -17.15 -1.94
C ARG A 25 -5.31 -17.59 -0.56
N GLY A 26 -5.45 -16.74 0.46
CA GLY A 26 -4.88 -16.95 1.79
C GLY A 26 -3.35 -16.89 1.80
N GLN A 27 -2.72 -16.37 0.73
CA GLN A 27 -1.28 -16.28 0.60
C GLN A 27 -0.79 -14.91 1.06
N ILE A 28 0.32 -14.92 1.78
CA ILE A 28 1.00 -13.72 2.24
C ILE A 28 2.48 -13.81 1.89
N ASP A 29 3.02 -12.75 1.31
CA ASP A 29 4.46 -12.53 1.20
C ASP A 29 4.90 -11.79 2.47
N SER A 30 5.59 -12.50 3.36
CA SER A 30 6.00 -11.95 4.66
C SER A 30 6.97 -10.78 4.52
N ILE A 31 7.90 -10.84 3.56
CA ILE A 31 8.89 -9.78 3.34
C ILE A 31 8.19 -8.51 2.83
N ALA A 32 7.43 -8.62 1.74
CA ALA A 32 6.70 -7.48 1.19
C ALA A 32 5.66 -6.91 2.18
N THR A 33 5.07 -7.77 3.03
CA THR A 33 4.16 -7.35 4.12
C THR A 33 4.92 -6.54 5.16
N GLY A 34 6.05 -7.04 5.66
CA GLY A 34 6.88 -6.33 6.62
C GLY A 34 7.32 -4.96 6.11
N ILE A 35 7.78 -4.86 4.86
CA ILE A 35 8.13 -3.60 4.20
C ILE A 35 6.93 -2.63 4.15
N SER A 36 5.77 -3.12 3.75
CA SER A 36 4.56 -2.29 3.67
C SER A 36 4.13 -1.78 5.05
N LEU A 37 4.22 -2.60 6.10
CA LEU A 37 3.89 -2.20 7.46
C LEU A 37 4.95 -1.25 8.04
N ALA A 38 6.25 -1.51 7.83
CA ALA A 38 7.33 -0.61 8.26
C ALA A 38 7.18 0.80 7.67
N SER A 39 6.72 0.92 6.42
CA SER A 39 6.49 2.21 5.77
C SER A 39 5.48 3.10 6.52
N VAL A 40 4.57 2.51 7.31
CA VAL A 40 3.58 3.26 8.11
C VAL A 40 4.28 4.11 9.18
N PHE A 41 5.36 3.60 9.75
CA PHE A 41 6.12 4.25 10.84
C PHE A 41 7.19 5.23 10.33
N LYS A 42 7.52 5.19 9.05
CA LYS A 42 8.51 6.08 8.47
C LYS A 42 7.89 7.45 8.18
N ILE A 43 7.89 8.33 9.18
CA ILE A 43 7.26 9.67 9.10
C ILE A 43 8.19 10.65 8.37
N ASP A 44 9.46 10.65 8.75
CA ASP A 44 10.49 11.49 8.16
C ASP A 44 11.35 10.66 7.20
N ALA A 45 11.27 10.98 5.91
CA ALA A 45 12.00 10.33 4.85
C ALA A 45 12.51 11.36 3.85
N ASP A 46 13.76 11.19 3.40
CA ASP A 46 14.39 12.12 2.48
C ASP A 46 13.77 12.06 1.07
N ASN A 47 13.28 10.90 0.68
CA ASN A 47 12.67 10.64 -0.61
C ASN A 47 11.67 9.46 -0.55
N ALA A 48 10.97 9.20 -1.66
CA ALA A 48 9.96 8.14 -1.70
C ALA A 48 10.55 6.72 -1.51
N ALA A 49 11.77 6.46 -1.98
CA ALA A 49 12.40 5.15 -1.82
C ALA A 49 12.77 4.87 -0.36
N ASP A 50 13.21 5.90 0.35
CA ASP A 50 13.58 5.79 1.77
C ASP A 50 12.40 5.38 2.66
N VAL A 51 11.17 5.78 2.31
CA VAL A 51 9.93 5.33 3.01
C VAL A 51 9.83 3.81 3.06
N PHE A 52 10.33 3.13 2.03
CA PHE A 52 10.25 1.67 1.89
C PHE A 52 11.58 0.96 2.13
N GLY A 53 12.62 1.70 2.58
CA GLY A 53 13.96 1.14 2.76
C GLY A 53 14.68 0.81 1.45
N GLY A 54 14.30 1.47 0.36
CA GLY A 54 14.90 1.32 -0.96
C GLY A 54 13.97 0.74 -2.02
N VAL A 55 14.29 1.02 -3.30
CA VAL A 55 13.51 0.54 -4.45
C VAL A 55 13.42 -0.99 -4.53
N PRO A 56 14.49 -1.78 -4.23
CA PRO A 56 14.42 -3.24 -4.28
C PRO A 56 13.30 -3.84 -3.41
N ASN A 57 12.99 -3.21 -2.30
CA ASN A 57 11.93 -3.60 -1.38
C ASN A 57 10.51 -3.47 -1.96
N LEU A 58 10.37 -2.74 -3.07
CA LEU A 58 9.11 -2.57 -3.78
C LEU A 58 8.96 -3.47 -5.00
N ARG A 59 9.81 -4.50 -5.15
CA ARG A 59 9.78 -5.43 -6.28
C ARG A 59 8.36 -5.96 -6.54
N PHE A 60 7.70 -6.49 -5.52
CA PHE A 60 6.33 -7.01 -5.64
C PHE A 60 5.33 -5.93 -6.13
N GLY A 61 5.44 -4.70 -5.63
CA GLY A 61 4.59 -3.58 -6.04
C GLY A 61 4.85 -3.12 -7.47
N LEU A 62 6.11 -3.08 -7.89
CA LEU A 62 6.51 -2.75 -9.25
C LEU A 62 6.04 -3.81 -10.26
N GLU A 63 6.22 -5.10 -9.94
CA GLU A 63 5.73 -6.22 -10.74
C GLU A 63 4.19 -6.19 -10.87
N THR A 64 3.50 -5.91 -9.75
CA THR A 64 2.04 -5.76 -9.73
C THR A 64 1.59 -4.59 -10.63
N LEU A 65 2.30 -3.46 -10.59
CA LEU A 65 2.02 -2.30 -11.46
C LEU A 65 2.15 -2.66 -12.94
N VAL A 66 3.24 -3.31 -13.32
CA VAL A 66 3.47 -3.77 -14.69
C VAL A 66 2.37 -4.74 -15.14
N ALA A 67 2.07 -5.74 -14.32
CA ALA A 67 1.05 -6.74 -14.60
C ALA A 67 -0.34 -6.12 -14.81
N GLN A 68 -0.74 -5.12 -13.98
CA GLN A 68 -2.04 -4.44 -14.11
C GLN A 68 -2.17 -3.61 -15.38
N VAL A 69 -1.06 -3.18 -15.98
CA VAL A 69 -1.06 -2.36 -17.18
C VAL A 69 -0.95 -3.21 -18.46
N GLU A 70 -0.13 -4.25 -18.42
CA GLU A 70 0.33 -4.95 -19.63
C GLU A 70 -0.22 -6.37 -19.78
N SER A 71 -0.67 -7.01 -18.68
CA SER A 71 -1.30 -8.31 -18.79
C SER A 71 -2.64 -8.20 -19.53
N GLY A 72 -2.90 -9.07 -20.51
CA GLY A 72 -4.19 -9.17 -21.18
C GLY A 72 -5.36 -9.51 -20.23
N GLN A 73 -5.05 -9.96 -19.02
CA GLN A 73 -6.00 -10.28 -17.93
C GLN A 73 -5.71 -9.42 -16.70
N ARG A 74 -6.27 -8.22 -16.68
CA ARG A 74 -6.21 -7.34 -15.50
C ARG A 74 -7.01 -7.92 -14.36
N ASP A 75 -6.45 -7.93 -13.14
CA ASP A 75 -7.24 -8.24 -11.94
C ASP A 75 -8.22 -7.08 -11.66
N THR A 76 -9.49 -7.31 -12.02
CA THR A 76 -10.56 -6.33 -11.82
C THR A 76 -10.85 -6.09 -10.33
N GLY A 77 -10.66 -7.09 -9.48
CA GLY A 77 -10.79 -6.96 -8.02
C GLY A 77 -9.73 -6.04 -7.45
N LEU A 78 -8.47 -6.20 -7.88
CA LEU A 78 -7.40 -5.28 -7.50
C LEU A 78 -7.66 -3.86 -8.02
N THR A 79 -8.16 -3.72 -9.26
CA THR A 79 -8.52 -2.40 -9.82
C THR A 79 -9.60 -1.71 -8.99
N ARG A 80 -10.67 -2.43 -8.58
CA ARG A 80 -11.72 -1.87 -7.71
C ARG A 80 -11.17 -1.47 -6.35
N LEU A 81 -10.32 -2.32 -5.76
CA LEU A 81 -9.66 -2.03 -4.48
C LEU A 81 -8.84 -0.74 -4.56
N LEU A 82 -8.01 -0.58 -5.59
CA LEU A 82 -7.22 0.63 -5.83
C LEU A 82 -8.10 1.88 -5.98
N ILE A 83 -9.19 1.79 -6.75
CA ILE A 83 -10.14 2.91 -6.89
C ILE A 83 -10.73 3.30 -5.54
N ASN A 84 -11.12 2.33 -4.70
CA ASN A 84 -11.69 2.60 -3.38
C ASN A 84 -10.66 3.19 -2.42
N ILE A 85 -9.41 2.72 -2.44
CA ILE A 85 -8.30 3.31 -1.68
C ILE A 85 -8.10 4.78 -2.08
N MET A 86 -8.01 5.07 -3.38
CA MET A 86 -7.83 6.44 -3.87
C MET A 86 -9.02 7.37 -3.58
N ARG A 87 -10.24 6.82 -3.55
CA ARG A 87 -11.44 7.59 -3.15
C ARG A 87 -11.42 7.90 -1.66
N LEU A 88 -11.08 6.92 -0.82
CA LEU A 88 -11.02 7.11 0.62
C LEU A 88 -9.92 8.10 1.00
N GLU A 89 -8.75 8.04 0.35
CA GLU A 89 -7.67 9.01 0.56
C GLU A 89 -8.14 10.44 0.24
N ARG A 90 -8.90 10.64 -0.83
CA ARG A 90 -9.44 11.98 -1.16
C ARG A 90 -10.38 12.51 -0.07
N VAL A 91 -11.21 11.66 0.53
CA VAL A 91 -12.07 12.04 1.65
C VAL A 91 -11.21 12.35 2.89
N LEU A 92 -10.22 11.51 3.16
CA LEU A 92 -9.28 11.68 4.27
C LEU A 92 -8.52 13.00 4.19
N ALA A 93 -8.13 13.44 2.98
CA ALA A 93 -7.43 14.71 2.78
C ALA A 93 -8.20 15.94 3.30
N GLY A 94 -9.53 15.87 3.38
CA GLY A 94 -10.39 16.91 3.96
C GLY A 94 -10.68 16.73 5.47
N ARG A 95 -10.10 15.73 6.13
CA ARG A 95 -10.40 15.35 7.51
C ARG A 95 -9.16 15.44 8.40
N SER A 96 -8.82 16.67 8.78
CA SER A 96 -7.65 16.95 9.63
C SER A 96 -7.74 16.29 11.03
N ASP A 97 -8.95 16.10 11.53
CA ASP A 97 -9.24 15.38 12.76
C ASP A 97 -8.83 13.90 12.67
N VAL A 98 -9.21 13.23 11.59
CA VAL A 98 -8.87 11.82 11.34
C VAL A 98 -7.38 11.65 11.03
N LEU A 99 -6.80 12.56 10.24
CA LEU A 99 -5.35 12.56 9.95
C LEU A 99 -4.52 12.67 11.24
N ARG A 100 -4.94 13.53 12.17
CA ARG A 100 -4.28 13.68 13.47
C ARG A 100 -4.42 12.39 14.29
N ALA A 101 -5.63 11.84 14.40
CA ALA A 101 -5.87 10.60 15.13
C ALA A 101 -5.03 9.42 14.58
N ILE A 102 -4.85 9.35 13.25
CA ILE A 102 -3.97 8.34 12.63
C ILE A 102 -2.51 8.57 13.02
N ARG A 103 -2.01 9.82 12.96
CA ARG A 103 -0.64 10.15 13.36
C ARG A 103 -0.40 9.78 14.81
N ASP A 104 -1.24 10.28 15.73
CA ASP A 104 -1.11 10.03 17.17
C ASP A 104 -1.16 8.52 17.47
N GLY A 105 -2.03 7.80 16.76
CA GLY A 105 -2.13 6.35 16.86
C GLY A 105 -0.87 5.63 16.39
N ILE A 106 -0.26 6.02 15.28
CA ILE A 106 1.00 5.46 14.78
C ILE A 106 2.14 5.73 15.77
N GLU A 107 2.25 6.95 16.29
CA GLU A 107 3.25 7.33 17.29
C GLU A 107 3.07 6.53 18.59
N SER A 108 1.83 6.31 19.03
CA SER A 108 1.52 5.49 20.21
C SER A 108 1.84 4.01 20.04
N ILE A 109 1.71 3.47 18.82
CA ILE A 109 2.12 2.09 18.50
C ILE A 109 3.63 1.95 18.65
N GLY A 110 4.37 3.01 18.31
CA GLY A 110 5.82 3.05 18.38
C GLY A 110 6.48 2.41 17.17
N HIS A 111 7.77 2.63 17.07
CA HIS A 111 8.58 2.08 15.98
C HIS A 111 8.91 0.61 16.29
N GLU A 112 8.39 -0.30 15.47
CA GLU A 112 8.83 -1.69 15.47
C GLU A 112 10.14 -1.78 14.69
N PRO A 113 11.19 -2.46 15.19
CA PRO A 113 12.44 -2.68 14.44
C PRO A 113 12.17 -3.36 13.10
N ALA A 114 13.00 -3.08 12.09
CA ALA A 114 12.85 -3.66 10.76
C ALA A 114 12.87 -5.20 10.73
N ASP A 115 13.49 -5.81 11.74
CA ASP A 115 13.58 -7.27 11.90
C ASP A 115 12.43 -7.85 12.75
N ALA A 116 11.48 -7.01 13.21
CA ALA A 116 10.37 -7.47 14.02
C ALA A 116 9.36 -8.22 13.15
N ASP A 117 8.95 -9.37 13.63
CA ASP A 117 7.73 -10.01 13.20
C ASP A 117 6.55 -9.13 13.66
N PHE A 118 6.06 -8.23 12.83
CA PHE A 118 4.97 -7.27 13.13
C PHE A 118 3.72 -7.88 13.82
N ALA A 119 3.86 -9.08 14.36
CA ALA A 119 2.80 -9.82 15.04
C ALA A 119 2.12 -9.01 16.14
N ALA A 120 2.88 -8.23 16.92
CA ALA A 120 2.35 -7.37 17.97
C ALA A 120 1.74 -6.07 17.43
N ALA A 121 2.30 -5.52 16.33
CA ALA A 121 1.84 -4.28 15.72
C ALA A 121 0.58 -4.46 14.86
N ILE A 122 0.43 -5.60 14.18
CA ILE A 122 -0.69 -5.86 13.27
C ILE A 122 -2.06 -5.63 13.93
N PRO A 123 -2.39 -6.21 15.10
CA PRO A 123 -3.68 -5.96 15.74
C PRO A 123 -3.89 -4.49 16.11
N ARG A 124 -2.83 -3.78 16.54
CA ARG A 124 -2.88 -2.36 16.90
C ARG A 124 -3.13 -1.47 15.68
N LEU A 125 -2.42 -1.73 14.55
CA LEU A 125 -2.65 -1.06 13.26
C LEU A 125 -4.05 -1.36 12.71
N ALA A 126 -4.54 -2.59 12.86
CA ALA A 126 -5.89 -2.97 12.47
C ALA A 126 -6.96 -2.22 13.28
N GLN A 127 -6.75 -2.08 14.59
CA GLN A 127 -7.64 -1.31 15.45
C GLN A 127 -7.61 0.18 15.10
N LEU A 128 -6.42 0.74 14.81
CA LEU A 128 -6.29 2.12 14.34
C LEU A 128 -7.06 2.35 13.04
N TYR A 129 -6.93 1.44 12.06
CA TYR A 129 -7.73 1.47 10.83
C TYR A 129 -9.23 1.43 11.14
N ALA A 130 -9.66 0.54 12.02
CA ALA A 130 -11.08 0.36 12.35
C ALA A 130 -11.69 1.59 13.03
N SER A 131 -10.95 2.23 13.93
CA SER A 131 -11.42 3.41 14.69
C SER A 131 -11.32 4.73 13.89
N THR A 132 -10.57 4.75 12.79
CA THR A 132 -10.34 5.96 11.97
C THR A 132 -10.87 5.80 10.55
N LEU A 133 -10.13 5.17 9.67
CA LEU A 133 -10.42 5.05 8.23
C LEU A 133 -11.75 4.33 7.96
N SER A 134 -12.07 3.30 8.73
CA SER A 134 -13.31 2.53 8.56
C SER A 134 -14.58 3.33 8.89
N THR A 135 -14.45 4.45 9.59
CA THR A 135 -15.56 5.36 9.91
C THR A 135 -15.93 6.27 8.74
N LEU A 136 -15.01 6.46 7.81
CA LEU A 136 -15.21 7.30 6.63
C LEU A 136 -16.05 6.60 5.55
N ARG A 137 -16.58 7.39 4.62
CA ARG A 137 -17.33 6.90 3.45
C ARG A 137 -16.67 7.42 2.15
N PRO A 138 -16.61 6.60 1.08
CA PRO A 138 -17.03 5.20 1.01
C PRO A 138 -16.10 4.26 1.79
N ARG A 139 -16.65 3.15 2.32
CA ARG A 139 -15.82 2.09 2.92
C ARG A 139 -15.07 1.32 1.85
N ILE A 140 -13.86 0.88 2.15
CA ILE A 140 -13.15 -0.09 1.32
C ILE A 140 -13.75 -1.47 1.58
N LEU A 141 -14.37 -2.04 0.55
CA LEU A 141 -14.85 -3.42 0.57
C LEU A 141 -13.78 -4.30 -0.07
N VAL A 142 -13.34 -5.32 0.66
CA VAL A 142 -12.38 -6.32 0.17
C VAL A 142 -13.16 -7.55 -0.25
N GLU A 143 -13.16 -7.83 -1.55
CA GLU A 143 -13.73 -9.05 -2.11
C GLU A 143 -12.73 -10.20 -1.99
N GLY A 144 -13.16 -11.35 -1.51
CA GLY A 144 -12.29 -12.50 -1.34
C GLY A 144 -13.06 -13.80 -1.09
N THR A 145 -12.30 -14.86 -0.87
CA THR A 145 -12.85 -16.19 -0.52
C THR A 145 -13.32 -16.17 0.93
N PRO A 146 -14.58 -16.58 1.22
CA PRO A 146 -15.17 -16.45 2.55
C PRO A 146 -14.29 -16.97 3.69
N ARG A 147 -13.64 -18.12 3.52
CA ARG A 147 -12.77 -18.72 4.55
C ARG A 147 -11.57 -17.84 4.92
N PHE A 148 -11.07 -17.03 3.97
CA PHE A 148 -9.90 -16.18 4.22
C PHE A 148 -10.28 -14.82 4.80
N ILE A 149 -11.38 -14.22 4.29
CA ILE A 149 -11.83 -12.91 4.76
C ILE A 149 -12.63 -12.97 6.07
N ALA A 150 -13.02 -14.17 6.53
CA ALA A 150 -13.67 -14.38 7.82
C ALA A 150 -12.68 -14.74 8.94
N ASP A 151 -11.44 -15.11 8.60
CA ASP A 151 -10.40 -15.43 9.60
C ASP A 151 -9.95 -14.13 10.32
N PRO A 152 -10.06 -14.05 11.66
CA PRO A 152 -9.74 -12.85 12.41
C PRO A 152 -8.31 -12.35 12.21
N ALA A 153 -7.33 -13.26 12.12
CA ALA A 153 -5.93 -12.90 11.90
C ALA A 153 -5.73 -12.30 10.50
N ASN A 154 -6.43 -12.79 9.49
CA ASN A 154 -6.40 -12.23 8.15
C ASN A 154 -7.13 -10.89 8.10
N VAL A 155 -8.23 -10.72 8.82
CA VAL A 155 -8.95 -9.43 8.93
C VAL A 155 -8.01 -8.35 9.47
N ASP A 156 -7.25 -8.66 10.51
CA ASP A 156 -6.31 -7.70 11.10
C ASP A 156 -5.15 -7.39 10.14
N ARG A 157 -4.57 -8.39 9.47
CA ARG A 157 -3.55 -8.16 8.42
C ARG A 157 -4.08 -7.32 7.27
N ILE A 158 -5.30 -7.60 6.80
CA ILE A 158 -5.95 -6.82 5.73
C ILE A 158 -6.11 -5.35 6.17
N ARG A 159 -6.59 -5.08 7.36
CA ARG A 159 -6.78 -3.73 7.89
C ARG A 159 -5.45 -2.98 8.02
N ALA A 160 -4.42 -3.63 8.56
CA ALA A 160 -3.08 -3.05 8.67
C ALA A 160 -2.49 -2.73 7.28
N LEU A 161 -2.61 -3.63 6.32
CA LEU A 161 -2.17 -3.39 4.94
C LEU A 161 -2.99 -2.30 4.23
N LEU A 162 -4.29 -2.17 4.51
CA LEU A 162 -5.11 -1.06 3.99
C LEU A 162 -4.66 0.29 4.58
N LEU A 163 -4.25 0.34 5.84
CA LEU A 163 -3.64 1.53 6.42
C LEU A 163 -2.34 1.90 5.69
N ALA A 164 -1.47 0.92 5.42
CA ALA A 164 -0.24 1.11 4.65
C ALA A 164 -0.53 1.59 3.21
N ALA A 165 -1.56 1.04 2.55
CA ALA A 165 -1.98 1.45 1.22
C ALA A 165 -2.47 2.90 1.19
N ILE A 166 -3.26 3.33 2.17
CA ILE A 166 -3.72 4.73 2.31
C ILE A 166 -2.52 5.65 2.56
N ARG A 167 -1.60 5.28 3.44
CA ARG A 167 -0.36 6.06 3.71
C ARG A 167 0.46 6.25 2.43
N SER A 168 0.69 5.17 1.67
CA SER A 168 1.38 5.23 0.38
C SER A 168 0.63 6.07 -0.65
N THR A 169 -0.71 6.08 -0.62
CA THR A 169 -1.54 6.91 -1.51
C THR A 169 -1.41 8.39 -1.15
N VAL A 170 -1.36 8.73 0.13
CA VAL A 170 -1.07 10.10 0.60
C VAL A 170 0.29 10.56 0.08
N LEU A 171 1.35 9.77 0.24
CA LEU A 171 2.67 10.05 -0.29
C LEU A 171 2.63 10.27 -1.81
N TRP A 172 1.97 9.38 -2.55
CA TRP A 172 1.81 9.51 -4.00
C TRP A 172 1.15 10.83 -4.40
N ARG A 173 0.12 11.27 -3.65
CA ARG A 173 -0.55 12.56 -3.85
C ARG A 173 0.38 13.74 -3.57
N GLN A 174 1.12 13.71 -2.47
CA GLN A 174 2.08 14.74 -2.10
C GLN A 174 3.15 14.94 -3.19
N LEU A 175 3.56 13.85 -3.85
CA LEU A 175 4.48 13.89 -4.99
C LEU A 175 3.81 14.33 -6.32
N GLY A 176 2.55 14.77 -6.27
CA GLY A 176 1.79 15.25 -7.42
C GLY A 176 1.13 14.13 -8.24
N GLY A 177 0.87 12.98 -7.61
CA GLY A 177 0.05 11.91 -8.19
C GLY A 177 -1.38 12.36 -8.44
N SER A 178 -2.00 11.88 -9.53
CA SER A 178 -3.36 12.21 -9.92
C SER A 178 -4.01 11.05 -10.66
N ASN A 179 -5.26 10.72 -10.30
CA ASN A 179 -6.01 9.63 -10.91
C ASN A 179 -6.16 9.82 -12.43
N TRP A 180 -6.42 11.07 -12.88
CA TRP A 180 -6.49 11.41 -14.29
C TRP A 180 -5.18 11.15 -15.01
N ARG A 181 -4.07 11.61 -14.44
CA ARG A 181 -2.74 11.36 -15.02
C ARG A 181 -2.39 9.89 -15.03
N LEU A 182 -2.77 9.12 -14.01
CA LEU A 182 -2.57 7.68 -13.96
C LEU A 182 -3.36 7.01 -15.09
N PHE A 183 -4.64 7.37 -15.28
CA PHE A 183 -5.48 6.80 -16.33
C PHE A 183 -4.90 7.04 -17.73
N PHE A 184 -4.50 8.28 -18.05
CA PHE A 184 -3.97 8.60 -19.38
C PHE A 184 -2.51 8.20 -19.61
N ARG A 185 -1.72 7.99 -18.55
CA ARG A 185 -0.29 7.71 -18.60
C ARG A 185 0.10 6.36 -18.01
N HIS A 186 -0.84 5.44 -17.83
CA HIS A 186 -0.59 4.14 -17.22
C HIS A 186 0.58 3.38 -17.90
N ARG A 187 0.70 3.44 -19.25
CA ARG A 187 1.82 2.83 -19.96
C ARG A 187 3.18 3.45 -19.59
N GLN A 188 3.23 4.76 -19.38
CA GLN A 188 4.47 5.43 -18.92
C GLN A 188 4.86 5.00 -17.51
N TYR A 189 3.86 4.81 -16.61
CA TYR A 189 4.10 4.25 -15.29
C TYR A 189 4.66 2.84 -15.36
N ALA A 190 4.11 1.98 -16.22
CA ALA A 190 4.61 0.61 -16.41
C ALA A 190 6.04 0.60 -16.99
N MET A 191 6.35 1.42 -17.99
CA MET A 191 7.72 1.54 -18.53
C MET A 191 8.73 1.96 -17.45
N MET A 192 8.41 2.96 -16.63
CA MET A 192 9.31 3.38 -15.55
C MET A 192 9.46 2.29 -14.49
N ALA A 193 8.37 1.59 -14.14
CA ALA A 193 8.43 0.48 -13.21
C ALA A 193 9.35 -0.65 -13.71
N ARG A 194 9.33 -0.96 -15.00
CA ARG A 194 10.28 -1.92 -15.62
C ARG A 194 11.73 -1.44 -15.51
N GLY A 195 11.97 -0.15 -15.74
CA GLY A 195 13.32 0.42 -15.57
C GLY A 195 13.83 0.26 -14.15
N LEU A 196 12.99 0.53 -13.15
CA LEU A 196 13.32 0.34 -11.74
C LEU A 196 13.56 -1.14 -11.40
N LEU A 197 12.75 -2.06 -11.92
CA LEU A 197 12.95 -3.51 -11.73
C LEU A 197 14.28 -3.98 -12.31
N ALA A 198 14.66 -3.49 -13.49
CA ALA A 198 15.94 -3.83 -14.12
C ALA A 198 17.14 -3.33 -13.26
N GLN A 199 17.03 -2.14 -12.66
CA GLN A 199 18.07 -1.63 -11.75
C GLN A 199 18.20 -2.49 -10.49
N CYS A 200 17.08 -2.98 -9.93
CA CYS A 200 17.09 -3.86 -8.76
C CYS A 200 17.84 -5.18 -9.01
N THR A 201 17.79 -5.72 -10.25
CA THR A 201 18.51 -6.96 -10.58
C THR A 201 20.00 -6.75 -10.75
N LEU A 202 20.44 -5.58 -11.20
CA LEU A 202 21.85 -5.24 -11.39
C LEU A 202 22.58 -4.91 -10.08
N SER A 203 21.85 -4.41 -9.08
CA SER A 203 22.42 -4.05 -7.76
C SER A 203 22.55 -5.24 -6.80
N GLY A 204 22.01 -6.41 -7.16
CA GLY A 204 22.01 -7.63 -6.35
C GLY A 204 23.03 -8.69 -6.83
N SER A 205 23.85 -8.35 -7.85
CA SER A 205 24.95 -9.17 -8.36
C SER A 205 26.29 -8.63 -7.87
#